data_957a8e28980af8432eee3ab3e9153e6c
#
_entry.id   957a8e28980af8432eee3ab3e9153e6c
#
_cell.length_a   1.000
_cell.length_b   1.000
_cell.length_c   1.000
_cell.angle_alpha   90.00
_cell.angle_beta   90.00
_cell.angle_gamma   90.00
#
_symmetry.space_group_name_H-M   'P 1'
#
loop_
_entity.id
_entity.type
_entity.pdbx_description
1 polymer ?
#
loop_
_entity_poly.entity_id
_entity_poly.type
_entity_poly.pdbx_seq_one_letter_code
_entity_poly.pdbx_strand_id
1 'polypeptide(L)'
;MIISLMRESLRKLISGNLKDAHAGLLMQRGLPEWNQDDKQAKADLIQKIVKIPAPKEGSLYALAFTRWVQATSDTDRFATLAAGISGRLYTGLNSAGALETGISTSHTYGMPLIAGSSVKGIARNYAESLGLDKAYLTVLFGDDSDSGSLKSGALVWHDAWFVPASTRPFAAEIITTHHQDYYNGKQPEADEMESPIPNQQIATQGSFYFVVESAPGAQLWAKYAKDLLFQALQTQGAGSKTASGYGYFKKAGKADKADEEAKQSICNIREAQQQALAAQQKAAELAAMPAHQRFIQTWQDKLAAYTDLIVTNNEHTELYKKWRAALETAAESPDFNAAEKAEIAAEFAVKKMMSKYTKWLTDKRGKELKLILAKLRGE
;
A
#
# COMPACT_ATOMS: atom_id res chain seq x y z
N MET A 1 -0.26 -9.29 45.92
CA MET A 1 -0.19 -7.79 45.94
C MET A 1 -0.70 -7.27 44.57
N ILE A 2 -1.72 -6.39 44.59
CA ILE A 2 -2.26 -5.77 43.37
C ILE A 2 -1.57 -4.42 43.16
N ILE A 3 -0.93 -4.23 42.02
CA ILE A 3 -0.25 -2.98 41.63
C ILE A 3 -1.04 -2.31 40.53
N SER A 4 -1.49 -1.09 40.75
CA SER A 4 -2.14 -0.29 39.70
C SER A 4 -1.10 0.19 38.68
N LEU A 5 -1.27 -0.18 37.43
CA LEU A 5 -0.38 0.20 36.32
C LEU A 5 -0.94 1.37 35.50
N MET A 6 -2.21 1.75 35.75
CA MET A 6 -2.91 2.72 34.92
C MET A 6 -3.76 3.69 35.76
N ARG A 7 -3.85 4.94 35.29
CA ARG A 7 -4.75 5.95 35.90
C ARG A 7 -6.22 5.53 35.69
N GLU A 8 -7.05 5.82 36.68
CA GLU A 8 -8.48 5.44 36.66
C GLU A 8 -9.24 5.97 35.43
N SER A 9 -8.94 7.19 34.99
CA SER A 9 -9.53 7.76 33.76
C SER A 9 -9.25 6.95 32.51
N LEU A 10 -8.07 6.32 32.39
CA LEU A 10 -7.71 5.47 31.26
C LEU A 10 -8.30 4.07 31.37
N ARG A 11 -8.51 3.55 32.60
CA ARG A 11 -9.14 2.23 32.80
C ARG A 11 -10.55 2.20 32.20
N LYS A 12 -11.33 3.27 32.36
CA LYS A 12 -12.68 3.40 31.78
C LYS A 12 -12.65 3.33 30.25
N LEU A 13 -11.64 3.90 29.61
CA LEU A 13 -11.47 3.84 28.14
C LEU A 13 -11.12 2.42 27.67
N ILE A 14 -10.22 1.72 28.38
CA ILE A 14 -9.80 0.35 28.00
C ILE A 14 -10.87 -0.70 28.28
N SER A 15 -11.79 -0.45 29.21
CA SER A 15 -12.94 -1.34 29.43
C SER A 15 -13.95 -1.34 28.29
N GLY A 16 -13.94 -0.31 27.44
CA GLY A 16 -14.85 -0.13 26.31
C GLY A 16 -14.43 -0.87 25.03
N ASN A 17 -14.94 -0.37 23.89
CA ASN A 17 -14.63 -0.89 22.57
C ASN A 17 -13.25 -0.41 22.09
N LEU A 18 -12.32 -1.34 21.86
CA LEU A 18 -10.94 -1.07 21.47
C LEU A 18 -10.67 -1.23 19.96
N LYS A 19 -11.72 -1.28 19.11
CA LYS A 19 -11.56 -1.51 17.67
C LYS A 19 -10.67 -0.49 16.96
N ASP A 20 -10.67 0.75 17.45
CA ASP A 20 -9.88 1.86 16.88
C ASP A 20 -8.66 2.19 17.75
N ALA A 21 -8.34 1.35 18.73
CA ALA A 21 -7.23 1.58 19.64
C ALA A 21 -5.88 1.26 18.97
N HIS A 22 -4.85 1.99 19.40
CA HIS A 22 -3.48 1.76 18.97
C HIS A 22 -2.92 0.49 19.60
N ALA A 23 -2.83 -0.59 18.82
CA ALA A 23 -2.46 -1.93 19.32
C ALA A 23 -1.09 -1.95 20.02
N GLY A 24 -0.08 -1.25 19.49
CA GLY A 24 1.25 -1.18 20.10
C GLY A 24 1.22 -0.56 21.51
N LEU A 25 0.42 0.49 21.73
CA LEU A 25 0.24 1.07 23.05
C LEU A 25 -0.52 0.15 24.00
N LEU A 26 -1.51 -0.59 23.47
CA LEU A 26 -2.21 -1.59 24.28
C LEU A 26 -1.29 -2.71 24.74
N MET A 27 -0.42 -3.21 23.86
CA MET A 27 0.57 -4.24 24.23
C MET A 27 1.55 -3.74 25.29
N GLN A 28 2.01 -2.50 25.18
CA GLN A 28 3.02 -1.95 26.09
C GLN A 28 2.43 -1.42 27.40
N ARG A 29 1.24 -0.85 27.37
CA ARG A 29 0.66 -0.05 28.45
C ARG A 29 -0.81 -0.36 28.76
N GLY A 30 -1.41 -1.33 28.07
CA GLY A 30 -2.84 -1.61 28.17
C GLY A 30 -3.26 -2.43 29.39
N LEU A 31 -2.33 -3.04 30.14
CA LEU A 31 -2.67 -3.78 31.34
C LEU A 31 -3.03 -2.81 32.47
N PRO A 32 -4.27 -2.83 33.00
CA PRO A 32 -4.72 -1.85 33.95
C PRO A 32 -4.10 -2.04 35.35
N GLU A 33 -3.86 -3.28 35.73
CA GLU A 33 -3.25 -3.67 37.01
C GLU A 33 -2.45 -4.96 36.87
N TRP A 34 -1.47 -5.14 37.70
CA TRP A 34 -0.68 -6.35 37.77
C TRP A 34 -0.96 -7.06 39.11
N ASN A 35 -1.27 -8.33 39.02
CA ASN A 35 -1.39 -9.25 40.14
C ASN A 35 -0.66 -10.54 39.78
N GLN A 36 0.26 -10.98 40.61
CA GLN A 36 1.08 -12.16 40.38
C GLN A 36 0.22 -13.43 40.20
N ASP A 37 -0.91 -13.47 40.89
CA ASP A 37 -1.81 -14.64 40.91
C ASP A 37 -2.89 -14.57 39.80
N ASP A 38 -3.06 -13.42 39.13
CA ASP A 38 -4.08 -13.20 38.13
C ASP A 38 -3.48 -13.24 36.69
N LYS A 39 -3.56 -14.42 36.08
CA LYS A 39 -3.21 -14.61 34.67
C LYS A 39 -4.34 -14.21 33.71
N GLN A 40 -5.56 -14.03 34.22
CA GLN A 40 -6.75 -13.77 33.38
C GLN A 40 -6.73 -12.36 32.80
N ALA A 41 -6.26 -11.36 33.54
CA ALA A 41 -6.18 -9.98 33.08
C ALA A 41 -5.29 -9.84 31.81
N LYS A 42 -4.17 -10.58 31.74
CA LYS A 42 -3.33 -10.64 30.52
C LYS A 42 -4.07 -11.30 29.37
N ALA A 43 -4.71 -12.44 29.61
CA ALA A 43 -5.47 -13.17 28.62
C ALA A 43 -6.60 -12.31 28.03
N ASP A 44 -7.34 -11.61 28.87
CA ASP A 44 -8.43 -10.72 28.46
C ASP A 44 -7.94 -9.56 27.60
N LEU A 45 -6.80 -8.96 27.95
CA LEU A 45 -6.21 -7.90 27.16
C LEU A 45 -5.74 -8.44 25.79
N ILE A 46 -5.10 -9.61 25.75
CA ILE A 46 -4.71 -10.28 24.49
C ILE A 46 -5.95 -10.50 23.60
N GLN A 47 -7.05 -11.03 24.18
CA GLN A 47 -8.29 -11.25 23.45
C GLN A 47 -8.93 -9.94 22.92
N LYS A 48 -8.73 -8.81 23.60
CA LYS A 48 -9.16 -7.50 23.09
C LYS A 48 -8.28 -7.04 21.92
N ILE A 49 -6.96 -7.18 22.01
CA ILE A 49 -6.01 -6.76 20.98
C ILE A 49 -6.23 -7.55 19.67
N VAL A 50 -6.42 -8.87 19.74
CA VAL A 50 -6.63 -9.69 18.55
C VAL A 50 -7.97 -9.44 17.85
N LYS A 51 -8.90 -8.75 18.51
CA LYS A 51 -10.16 -8.29 17.91
C LYS A 51 -10.04 -6.98 17.13
N ILE A 52 -8.89 -6.30 17.20
CA ILE A 52 -8.64 -5.10 16.40
C ILE A 52 -8.75 -5.48 14.91
N PRO A 53 -9.61 -4.82 14.14
CA PRO A 53 -9.84 -5.17 12.75
C PRO A 53 -8.67 -4.76 11.86
N ALA A 54 -8.66 -5.26 10.61
CA ALA A 54 -7.82 -4.68 9.57
C ALA A 54 -8.14 -3.19 9.39
N PRO A 55 -7.14 -2.35 9.10
CA PRO A 55 -7.37 -0.92 8.84
C PRO A 55 -8.35 -0.73 7.68
N LYS A 56 -9.41 0.04 7.92
CA LYS A 56 -10.41 0.35 6.90
C LYS A 56 -9.89 1.38 5.91
N GLU A 57 -10.48 1.40 4.72
CA GLU A 57 -10.30 2.49 3.76
C GLU A 57 -10.62 3.84 4.42
N GLY A 58 -9.81 4.86 4.13
CA GLY A 58 -9.92 6.19 4.74
C GLY A 58 -9.33 6.32 6.16
N SER A 59 -8.93 5.22 6.82
CA SER A 59 -8.20 5.32 8.09
C SER A 59 -6.81 5.93 7.90
N LEU A 60 -6.26 6.53 8.98
CA LEU A 60 -4.93 7.16 8.93
C LEU A 60 -3.85 6.20 8.45
N TYR A 61 -3.89 4.94 8.88
CA TYR A 61 -2.93 3.93 8.42
C TYR A 61 -3.11 3.61 6.93
N ALA A 62 -4.34 3.40 6.46
CA ALA A 62 -4.62 3.12 5.06
C ALA A 62 -4.19 4.28 4.15
N LEU A 63 -4.42 5.53 4.57
CA LEU A 63 -3.94 6.72 3.85
C LEU A 63 -2.40 6.79 3.80
N ALA A 64 -1.73 6.49 4.92
CA ALA A 64 -0.27 6.45 4.98
C ALA A 64 0.30 5.32 4.10
N PHE A 65 -0.32 4.13 4.13
CA PHE A 65 0.04 3.01 3.27
C PHE A 65 -0.14 3.36 1.79
N THR A 66 -1.26 3.99 1.42
CA THR A 66 -1.51 4.47 0.05
C THR A 66 -0.39 5.41 -0.42
N ARG A 67 -0.01 6.39 0.40
CA ARG A 67 1.10 7.32 0.08
C ARG A 67 2.43 6.57 -0.05
N TRP A 68 2.66 5.56 0.78
CA TRP A 68 3.87 4.74 0.70
C TRP A 68 3.94 3.94 -0.60
N VAL A 69 2.86 3.27 -0.99
CA VAL A 69 2.76 2.56 -2.27
C VAL A 69 2.98 3.51 -3.46
N GLN A 70 2.40 4.72 -3.41
CA GLN A 70 2.57 5.75 -4.43
C GLN A 70 4.01 6.26 -4.50
N ALA A 71 4.64 6.55 -3.36
CA ALA A 71 6.03 7.02 -3.29
C ALA A 71 7.04 5.97 -3.79
N THR A 72 6.68 4.68 -3.75
CA THR A 72 7.52 3.54 -4.17
C THR A 72 7.05 2.92 -5.48
N SER A 73 6.31 3.66 -6.31
CA SER A 73 5.79 3.18 -7.60
C SER A 73 6.80 3.24 -8.75
N ASP A 74 7.86 4.05 -8.61
CA ASP A 74 8.93 4.18 -9.59
C ASP A 74 9.77 2.88 -9.64
N THR A 75 9.60 2.09 -10.71
CA THR A 75 10.28 0.80 -10.91
C THR A 75 11.76 0.91 -11.26
N ASP A 76 12.24 2.11 -11.60
CA ASP A 76 13.65 2.37 -11.86
C ASP A 76 14.45 2.59 -10.56
N ARG A 77 13.73 2.92 -9.49
CA ARG A 77 14.29 3.16 -8.17
C ARG A 77 13.92 2.07 -7.16
N PHE A 78 12.70 1.54 -7.22
CA PHE A 78 12.17 0.63 -6.20
C PHE A 78 11.83 -0.75 -6.76
N ALA A 79 12.29 -1.78 -6.08
CA ALA A 79 11.79 -3.15 -6.25
C ALA A 79 10.87 -3.50 -5.08
N THR A 80 9.64 -3.91 -5.38
CA THR A 80 8.60 -4.12 -4.36
C THR A 80 8.03 -5.53 -4.42
N LEU A 81 7.60 -6.03 -3.27
CA LEU A 81 7.03 -7.36 -3.11
C LEU A 81 5.87 -7.30 -2.11
N ALA A 82 4.73 -7.86 -2.47
CA ALA A 82 3.65 -8.17 -1.54
C ALA A 82 3.64 -9.68 -1.28
N ALA A 83 3.75 -10.08 -0.01
CA ALA A 83 3.81 -11.48 0.37
C ALA A 83 2.98 -11.75 1.63
N GLY A 84 2.21 -12.84 1.62
CA GLY A 84 1.37 -13.29 2.72
C GLY A 84 2.10 -14.29 3.61
N ILE A 85 1.86 -14.19 4.93
CA ILE A 85 2.39 -15.10 5.92
C ILE A 85 1.69 -16.46 5.78
N SER A 86 2.48 -17.54 5.84
CA SER A 86 1.98 -18.92 5.96
C SER A 86 1.88 -19.28 7.44
N GLY A 87 0.69 -19.12 8.03
CA GLY A 87 0.50 -19.33 9.47
C GLY A 87 0.65 -18.04 10.28
N ARG A 88 1.65 -17.98 11.16
CA ARG A 88 1.88 -16.87 12.12
C ARG A 88 3.31 -16.38 12.06
N LEU A 89 3.50 -15.11 12.41
CA LEU A 89 4.80 -14.46 12.48
C LEU A 89 5.00 -13.81 13.86
N TYR A 90 6.16 -14.01 14.44
CA TYR A 90 6.64 -13.32 15.63
C TYR A 90 7.79 -12.38 15.29
N THR A 91 7.55 -11.07 15.43
CA THR A 91 8.59 -10.03 15.38
C THR A 91 8.57 -9.23 16.69
N GLY A 92 9.70 -9.11 17.37
CA GLY A 92 9.76 -8.40 18.65
C GLY A 92 9.20 -9.19 19.84
N LEU A 93 9.30 -10.52 19.81
CA LEU A 93 8.80 -11.41 20.88
C LEU A 93 9.36 -11.07 22.26
N ASN A 94 10.60 -10.56 22.32
CA ASN A 94 11.29 -10.18 23.55
C ASN A 94 11.09 -8.71 23.93
N SER A 95 10.08 -8.03 23.38
CA SER A 95 9.81 -6.65 23.75
C SER A 95 9.41 -6.57 25.23
N ALA A 96 10.07 -5.69 25.99
CA ALA A 96 9.77 -5.45 27.39
C ALA A 96 8.37 -4.82 27.54
N GLY A 97 7.49 -5.49 28.27
CA GLY A 97 6.13 -4.99 28.50
C GLY A 97 5.41 -5.83 29.55
N ALA A 98 4.33 -5.28 30.10
CA ALA A 98 3.54 -5.93 31.14
C ALA A 98 2.87 -7.25 30.70
N LEU A 99 2.70 -7.45 29.39
CA LEU A 99 2.15 -8.69 28.82
C LEU A 99 3.18 -9.81 28.70
N GLU A 100 4.50 -9.52 28.83
CA GLU A 100 5.60 -10.49 28.60
C GLU A 100 5.52 -11.14 27.20
N THR A 101 4.85 -10.49 26.28
CA THR A 101 4.72 -10.82 24.88
C THR A 101 4.63 -9.51 24.10
N GLY A 102 5.01 -9.55 22.84
CA GLY A 102 4.93 -8.36 22.01
C GLY A 102 5.17 -8.65 20.56
N ILE A 103 4.83 -7.65 19.76
CA ILE A 103 5.06 -7.62 18.33
C ILE A 103 5.65 -6.28 17.97
N SER A 104 6.61 -6.25 17.05
CA SER A 104 7.08 -5.02 16.46
C SER A 104 5.95 -4.33 15.72
N THR A 105 5.59 -3.13 16.15
CA THR A 105 4.54 -2.32 15.54
C THR A 105 5.07 -0.95 15.16
N SER A 106 4.49 -0.36 14.12
CA SER A 106 4.71 1.04 13.80
C SER A 106 4.35 1.91 15.00
N HIS A 107 5.28 2.74 15.46
CA HIS A 107 5.08 3.62 16.62
C HIS A 107 3.92 4.59 16.43
N THR A 108 3.71 5.06 15.20
CA THR A 108 2.65 6.02 14.87
C THR A 108 1.27 5.38 14.73
N TYR A 109 1.21 4.15 14.20
CA TYR A 109 -0.06 3.56 13.78
C TYR A 109 -0.45 2.29 14.56
N GLY A 110 0.49 1.69 15.30
CA GLY A 110 0.24 0.45 16.04
C GLY A 110 0.01 -0.79 15.18
N MET A 111 0.26 -0.71 13.89
CA MET A 111 0.14 -1.84 12.97
C MET A 111 1.45 -2.63 12.93
N PRO A 112 1.38 -3.96 12.67
CA PRO A 112 2.57 -4.80 12.59
C PRO A 112 3.56 -4.27 11.56
N LEU A 113 4.85 -4.42 11.89
CA LEU A 113 5.98 -3.94 11.10
C LEU A 113 7.09 -4.97 11.14
N ILE A 114 7.79 -5.17 10.02
CA ILE A 114 9.08 -5.86 10.00
C ILE A 114 10.14 -4.79 9.72
N ALA A 115 11.00 -4.54 10.68
CA ALA A 115 12.02 -3.50 10.55
C ALA A 115 12.93 -3.75 9.34
N GLY A 116 13.32 -2.71 8.62
CA GLY A 116 14.19 -2.79 7.45
C GLY A 116 15.54 -3.44 7.75
N SER A 117 16.06 -3.24 8.97
CA SER A 117 17.25 -3.95 9.45
C SER A 117 17.03 -5.47 9.52
N SER A 118 15.85 -5.92 9.95
CA SER A 118 15.48 -7.34 9.96
C SER A 118 15.30 -7.87 8.54
N VAL A 119 14.65 -7.10 7.65
CA VAL A 119 14.50 -7.46 6.22
C VAL A 119 15.87 -7.65 5.58
N LYS A 120 16.80 -6.71 5.79
CA LYS A 120 18.19 -6.79 5.35
C LYS A 120 18.89 -8.03 5.91
N GLY A 121 18.77 -8.27 7.23
CA GLY A 121 19.41 -9.40 7.90
C GLY A 121 18.93 -10.77 7.39
N ILE A 122 17.63 -10.92 7.13
CA ILE A 122 17.04 -12.14 6.55
C ILE A 122 17.62 -12.41 5.16
N ALA A 123 17.63 -11.39 4.29
CA ALA A 123 18.17 -11.50 2.94
C ALA A 123 19.68 -11.80 2.95
N ARG A 124 20.46 -11.15 3.85
CA ARG A 124 21.89 -11.38 4.01
C ARG A 124 22.20 -12.80 4.46
N ASN A 125 21.53 -13.27 5.51
CA ASN A 125 21.72 -14.63 6.03
C ASN A 125 21.45 -15.69 4.94
N TYR A 126 20.40 -15.50 4.18
CA TYR A 126 20.09 -16.39 3.06
C TYR A 126 21.15 -16.34 1.96
N ALA A 127 21.61 -15.13 1.57
CA ALA A 127 22.66 -14.95 0.57
C ALA A 127 23.97 -15.64 0.99
N GLU A 128 24.35 -15.51 2.25
CA GLU A 128 25.53 -16.16 2.83
C GLU A 128 25.36 -17.69 2.84
N SER A 129 24.16 -18.20 3.16
CA SER A 129 23.88 -19.65 3.12
C SER A 129 23.94 -20.26 1.72
N LEU A 130 23.73 -19.44 0.68
CA LEU A 130 23.89 -19.84 -0.72
C LEU A 130 25.35 -19.77 -1.19
N GLY A 131 26.27 -19.28 -0.36
CA GLY A 131 27.68 -19.10 -0.73
C GLY A 131 27.91 -17.95 -1.69
N LEU A 132 27.11 -16.88 -1.62
CA LEU A 132 27.30 -15.71 -2.49
C LEU A 132 28.68 -15.07 -2.26
N ASP A 133 29.36 -14.71 -3.35
CA ASP A 133 30.67 -14.09 -3.28
C ASP A 133 30.65 -12.77 -2.46
N LYS A 134 31.75 -12.51 -1.72
CA LYS A 134 31.87 -11.33 -0.85
C LYS A 134 31.67 -10.01 -1.60
N ALA A 135 32.04 -9.93 -2.88
CA ALA A 135 31.85 -8.73 -3.68
C ALA A 135 30.34 -8.42 -3.86
N TYR A 136 29.54 -9.44 -4.13
CA TYR A 136 28.09 -9.28 -4.23
C TYR A 136 27.43 -8.95 -2.88
N LEU A 137 27.88 -9.61 -1.80
CA LEU A 137 27.41 -9.30 -0.44
C LEU A 137 27.71 -7.83 -0.08
N THR A 138 28.88 -7.32 -0.44
CA THR A 138 29.24 -5.91 -0.20
C THR A 138 28.32 -4.95 -0.97
N VAL A 139 28.00 -5.25 -2.23
CA VAL A 139 27.07 -4.41 -3.02
C VAL A 139 25.67 -4.42 -2.41
N LEU A 140 25.15 -5.59 -2.03
CA LEU A 140 23.78 -5.75 -1.54
C LEU A 140 23.62 -5.20 -0.11
N PHE A 141 24.60 -5.45 0.76
CA PHE A 141 24.44 -5.26 2.21
C PHE A 141 25.46 -4.32 2.84
N GLY A 142 26.54 -3.99 2.12
CA GLY A 142 27.67 -3.27 2.68
C GLY A 142 28.70 -4.21 3.33
N ASP A 143 29.85 -3.65 3.66
CA ASP A 143 30.96 -4.36 4.34
C ASP A 143 31.22 -3.70 5.70
N ASP A 144 31.20 -4.51 6.76
CA ASP A 144 31.47 -4.17 8.14
C ASP A 144 32.81 -4.79 8.65
N SER A 145 33.65 -5.27 7.71
CA SER A 145 34.92 -5.84 8.07
C SER A 145 35.85 -4.80 8.71
N ASP A 146 36.65 -5.23 9.71
CA ASP A 146 37.59 -4.43 10.52
C ASP A 146 38.74 -3.76 9.70
N SER A 147 38.67 -3.80 8.38
CA SER A 147 39.67 -3.25 7.46
C SER A 147 39.72 -1.72 7.37
N GLY A 148 39.03 -1.01 8.27
CA GLY A 148 39.11 0.45 8.41
C GLY A 148 38.33 1.28 7.35
N SER A 149 37.73 0.67 6.33
CA SER A 149 36.84 1.36 5.38
C SER A 149 35.45 0.73 5.37
N LEU A 150 34.54 1.29 6.13
CA LEU A 150 33.12 0.94 6.09
C LEU A 150 32.59 1.25 4.68
N LYS A 151 32.06 0.23 3.99
CA LYS A 151 31.39 0.40 2.70
C LYS A 151 29.90 0.21 2.88
N SER A 152 29.12 1.24 2.60
CA SER A 152 27.65 1.12 2.54
C SER A 152 27.27 0.27 1.31
N GLY A 153 26.22 -0.54 1.44
CA GLY A 153 25.62 -1.21 0.30
C GLY A 153 24.94 -0.22 -0.67
N ALA A 154 24.71 -0.65 -1.89
CA ALA A 154 24.05 0.12 -2.93
C ALA A 154 22.51 0.17 -2.76
N LEU A 155 21.97 -0.55 -1.77
CA LEU A 155 20.53 -0.72 -1.56
C LEU A 155 20.08 -0.18 -0.20
N VAL A 156 18.87 0.38 -0.16
CA VAL A 156 18.17 0.73 1.08
C VAL A 156 17.06 -0.28 1.30
N TRP A 157 17.08 -0.93 2.47
CA TRP A 157 16.11 -1.91 2.89
C TRP A 157 15.09 -1.23 3.81
N HIS A 158 13.90 -0.99 3.30
CA HIS A 158 12.85 -0.31 4.05
C HIS A 158 12.10 -1.27 4.98
N ASP A 159 11.46 -0.69 5.99
CA ASP A 159 10.51 -1.42 6.82
C ASP A 159 9.40 -2.03 5.95
N ALA A 160 9.05 -3.29 6.24
CA ALA A 160 7.93 -3.92 5.57
C ALA A 160 6.63 -3.57 6.28
N TRP A 161 5.67 -3.04 5.54
CA TRP A 161 4.39 -2.56 6.06
C TRP A 161 3.30 -3.60 5.92
N PHE A 162 2.48 -3.74 6.94
CA PHE A 162 1.27 -4.57 6.89
C PHE A 162 0.31 -4.04 5.82
N VAL A 163 -0.24 -4.93 4.98
CA VAL A 163 -1.18 -4.52 3.91
C VAL A 163 -2.60 -4.41 4.47
N PRO A 164 -3.25 -3.21 4.44
CA PRO A 164 -4.57 -3.01 5.04
C PRO A 164 -5.67 -3.93 4.52
N ALA A 165 -5.63 -4.26 3.23
CA ALA A 165 -6.63 -5.11 2.56
C ALA A 165 -6.45 -6.61 2.83
N SER A 166 -5.48 -7.01 3.66
CA SER A 166 -5.30 -8.41 4.02
C SER A 166 -6.29 -8.86 5.11
N THR A 167 -5.91 -9.70 6.03
CA THR A 167 -6.76 -10.14 7.15
C THR A 167 -6.55 -9.27 8.39
N ARG A 168 -7.14 -9.64 9.53
CA ARG A 168 -6.85 -9.00 10.82
C ARG A 168 -5.36 -9.12 11.14
N PRO A 169 -4.72 -8.05 11.66
CA PRO A 169 -3.27 -8.02 11.86
C PRO A 169 -2.77 -8.94 12.97
N PHE A 170 -3.60 -9.21 13.98
CA PHE A 170 -3.20 -9.92 15.19
C PHE A 170 -3.99 -11.21 15.38
N ALA A 171 -3.34 -12.23 15.93
CA ALA A 171 -3.93 -13.50 16.32
C ALA A 171 -3.45 -13.90 17.71
N ALA A 172 -4.32 -14.54 18.48
CA ALA A 172 -3.92 -15.20 19.71
C ALA A 172 -3.21 -16.51 19.38
N GLU A 173 -2.16 -16.80 20.13
CA GLU A 173 -1.38 -18.01 20.01
C GLU A 173 -1.02 -18.51 21.41
N ILE A 174 -0.69 -19.79 21.55
CA ILE A 174 -0.26 -20.38 22.81
C ILE A 174 1.12 -20.98 22.60
N ILE A 175 2.08 -20.55 23.40
CA ILE A 175 3.41 -21.14 23.45
C ILE A 175 3.53 -21.83 24.77
N THR A 176 3.88 -23.10 24.71
CA THR A 176 4.08 -23.93 25.91
C THR A 176 5.56 -24.14 26.14
N THR A 177 6.05 -23.72 27.30
CA THR A 177 7.41 -23.99 27.72
C THR A 177 7.43 -25.38 28.35
N HIS A 178 8.24 -26.27 27.80
CA HIS A 178 8.56 -27.58 28.35
C HIS A 178 9.88 -27.50 29.09
N HIS A 179 10.09 -28.33 30.10
CA HIS A 179 11.33 -28.52 30.85
C HIS A 179 11.85 -27.20 31.47
N GLN A 180 10.93 -26.41 32.08
CA GLN A 180 11.26 -25.11 32.64
C GLN A 180 12.32 -25.20 33.76
N ASP A 181 12.25 -26.21 34.61
CA ASP A 181 13.20 -26.39 35.70
C ASP A 181 14.59 -26.81 35.22
N TYR A 182 14.67 -27.55 34.11
CA TYR A 182 15.93 -27.83 33.41
C TYR A 182 16.56 -26.55 32.85
N TYR A 183 15.80 -25.76 32.10
CA TYR A 183 16.32 -24.50 31.53
C TYR A 183 16.66 -23.44 32.57
N ASN A 184 16.05 -23.49 33.74
CA ASN A 184 16.35 -22.61 34.88
C ASN A 184 17.49 -23.16 35.75
N GLY A 185 18.09 -24.27 35.41
CA GLY A 185 19.20 -24.90 36.14
C GLY A 185 18.82 -25.51 37.48
N LYS A 186 17.52 -25.74 37.73
CA LYS A 186 17.05 -26.39 38.96
C LYS A 186 17.14 -27.93 38.88
N GLN A 187 17.18 -28.48 37.68
CA GLN A 187 17.31 -29.93 37.43
C GLN A 187 18.47 -30.15 36.45
N PRO A 188 19.28 -31.20 36.63
CA PRO A 188 20.40 -31.49 35.72
C PRO A 188 19.95 -32.12 34.38
N GLU A 189 18.77 -32.69 34.33
CA GLU A 189 18.22 -33.35 33.13
C GLU A 189 16.76 -32.91 32.91
N ALA A 190 16.30 -32.95 31.65
CA ALA A 190 14.93 -32.67 31.29
C ALA A 190 14.01 -33.75 31.77
N ASP A 191 12.93 -33.43 32.50
CA ASP A 191 11.94 -34.38 32.99
C ASP A 191 10.71 -34.37 32.06
N GLU A 192 10.44 -35.52 31.43
CA GLU A 192 9.27 -35.74 30.55
C GLU A 192 7.93 -35.63 31.32
N MET A 193 7.96 -35.77 32.64
CA MET A 193 6.77 -35.66 33.51
C MET A 193 6.47 -34.25 33.97
N GLU A 194 7.32 -33.27 33.64
CA GLU A 194 7.10 -31.86 33.97
C GLU A 194 5.85 -31.34 33.26
N SER A 195 4.92 -30.75 34.00
CA SER A 195 3.70 -30.17 33.43
C SER A 195 4.00 -28.95 32.61
N PRO A 196 3.67 -28.92 31.31
CA PRO A 196 3.93 -27.77 30.45
C PRO A 196 3.02 -26.61 30.85
N ILE A 197 3.59 -25.40 30.90
CA ILE A 197 2.86 -24.16 31.24
C ILE A 197 2.47 -23.43 29.96
N PRO A 198 1.17 -23.42 29.59
CA PRO A 198 0.70 -22.67 28.43
C PRO A 198 0.79 -21.15 28.71
N ASN A 199 1.47 -20.44 27.82
CA ASN A 199 1.58 -19.00 27.86
C ASN A 199 0.91 -18.38 26.62
N GLN A 200 -0.09 -17.52 26.85
CA GLN A 200 -0.77 -16.83 25.77
C GLN A 200 0.12 -15.75 25.18
N GLN A 201 0.17 -15.72 23.85
CA GLN A 201 1.00 -14.83 23.07
C GLN A 201 0.16 -14.12 22.00
N ILE A 202 0.70 -13.02 21.48
CA ILE A 202 0.17 -12.34 20.31
C ILE A 202 1.09 -12.63 19.14
N ALA A 203 0.52 -13.09 18.03
CA ALA A 203 1.23 -13.29 16.77
C ALA A 203 0.66 -12.40 15.67
N THR A 204 1.42 -12.17 14.63
CA THR A 204 0.99 -11.46 13.42
C THR A 204 0.56 -12.44 12.34
N GLN A 205 -0.43 -12.03 11.53
CA GLN A 205 -0.90 -12.74 10.34
C GLN A 205 -1.19 -11.75 9.22
N GLY A 206 -1.49 -12.22 8.01
CA GLY A 206 -1.80 -11.39 6.84
C GLY A 206 -0.60 -11.16 5.94
N SER A 207 -0.65 -10.10 5.14
CA SER A 207 0.34 -9.84 4.10
C SER A 207 1.16 -8.58 4.41
N PHE A 208 2.40 -8.58 3.93
CA PHE A 208 3.32 -7.44 4.07
C PHE A 208 3.78 -6.94 2.71
N TYR A 209 4.00 -5.64 2.64
CA TYR A 209 4.56 -4.93 1.51
C TYR A 209 6.02 -4.57 1.81
N PHE A 210 6.93 -5.21 1.09
CA PHE A 210 8.38 -5.03 1.18
C PHE A 210 8.86 -4.09 0.09
N VAL A 211 9.85 -3.28 0.41
CA VAL A 211 10.46 -2.32 -0.52
C VAL A 211 11.97 -2.36 -0.40
N VAL A 212 12.65 -2.52 -1.52
CA VAL A 212 14.09 -2.37 -1.66
C VAL A 212 14.34 -1.22 -2.62
N GLU A 213 15.03 -0.18 -2.17
CA GLU A 213 15.38 0.99 -2.97
C GLU A 213 16.80 0.86 -3.49
N SER A 214 17.04 1.23 -4.74
CA SER A 214 18.35 1.27 -5.36
C SER A 214 18.91 2.67 -5.45
N ALA A 215 20.25 2.79 -5.37
CA ALA A 215 20.94 3.97 -5.89
C ALA A 215 20.74 4.10 -7.41
N PRO A 216 20.88 5.30 -7.98
CA PRO A 216 20.83 5.48 -9.43
C PRO A 216 21.76 4.51 -10.18
N GLY A 217 21.26 3.82 -11.18
CA GLY A 217 21.99 2.81 -11.96
C GLY A 217 22.08 1.42 -11.31
N ALA A 218 21.54 1.22 -10.11
CA ALA A 218 21.59 -0.05 -9.38
C ALA A 218 20.25 -0.82 -9.35
N GLN A 219 19.29 -0.48 -10.21
CA GLN A 219 17.94 -1.05 -10.21
C GLN A 219 17.90 -2.58 -10.41
N LEU A 220 18.85 -3.15 -11.14
CA LEU A 220 18.93 -4.61 -11.30
C LEU A 220 19.31 -5.29 -9.98
N TRP A 221 20.12 -4.65 -9.15
CA TRP A 221 20.45 -5.15 -7.83
C TRP A 221 19.25 -5.13 -6.89
N ALA A 222 18.39 -4.10 -6.94
CA ALA A 222 17.17 -4.07 -6.16
C ALA A 222 16.20 -5.17 -6.57
N LYS A 223 16.06 -5.44 -7.86
CA LYS A 223 15.24 -6.56 -8.38
C LYS A 223 15.79 -7.91 -7.91
N TYR A 224 17.07 -8.12 -8.04
CA TYR A 224 17.73 -9.34 -7.55
C TYR A 224 17.57 -9.50 -6.02
N ALA A 225 17.81 -8.43 -5.26
CA ALA A 225 17.66 -8.43 -3.80
C ALA A 225 16.21 -8.74 -3.36
N LYS A 226 15.22 -8.23 -4.06
CA LYS A 226 13.79 -8.56 -3.83
C LYS A 226 13.52 -10.05 -4.05
N ASP A 227 14.04 -10.64 -5.13
CA ASP A 227 13.84 -12.06 -5.43
C ASP A 227 14.56 -12.95 -4.41
N LEU A 228 15.79 -12.56 -4.01
CA LEU A 228 16.55 -13.20 -2.95
C LEU A 228 15.80 -13.15 -1.60
N LEU A 229 15.25 -11.97 -1.24
CA LEU A 229 14.43 -11.81 -0.05
C LEU A 229 13.21 -12.73 -0.09
N PHE A 230 12.51 -12.81 -1.22
CA PHE A 230 11.34 -13.65 -1.34
C PHE A 230 11.66 -15.13 -1.14
N GLN A 231 12.77 -15.62 -1.68
CA GLN A 231 13.25 -16.98 -1.45
C GLN A 231 13.63 -17.19 0.02
N ALA A 232 14.31 -16.24 0.65
CA ALA A 232 14.65 -16.28 2.07
C ALA A 232 13.40 -16.41 2.95
N LEU A 233 12.37 -15.60 2.69
CA LEU A 233 11.10 -15.62 3.41
C LEU A 233 10.34 -16.96 3.27
N GLN A 234 10.53 -17.66 2.15
CA GLN A 234 9.89 -18.96 1.91
C GLN A 234 10.66 -20.16 2.50
N THR A 235 11.97 -20.04 2.66
CA THR A 235 12.87 -21.17 3.01
C THR A 235 13.41 -21.08 4.43
N GLN A 236 13.76 -19.89 4.91
CA GLN A 236 14.29 -19.64 6.25
C GLN A 236 13.27 -18.95 7.16
N GLY A 237 12.30 -18.21 6.56
CA GLY A 237 11.31 -17.45 7.29
C GLY A 237 11.85 -16.16 7.88
N ALA A 238 11.02 -15.47 8.67
CA ALA A 238 11.31 -14.21 9.33
C ALA A 238 10.96 -14.27 10.83
N GLY A 239 11.63 -13.48 11.64
CA GLY A 239 11.33 -13.33 13.05
C GLY A 239 11.75 -14.52 13.92
N SER A 240 11.01 -14.75 14.99
CA SER A 240 11.34 -15.77 16.00
C SER A 240 10.61 -17.08 15.74
N LYS A 241 11.16 -18.19 16.28
CA LYS A 241 10.57 -19.54 16.26
C LYS A 241 10.35 -20.12 14.86
N THR A 242 11.24 -19.80 13.92
CA THR A 242 11.19 -20.37 12.55
C THR A 242 11.39 -21.88 12.56
N ALA A 243 12.22 -22.43 13.46
CA ALA A 243 12.37 -23.88 13.65
C ALA A 243 11.05 -24.59 14.06
N SER A 244 10.12 -23.85 14.66
CA SER A 244 8.78 -24.36 15.03
C SER A 244 7.71 -24.06 13.98
N GLY A 245 8.11 -23.61 12.77
CA GLY A 245 7.20 -23.37 11.66
C GLY A 245 6.58 -21.97 11.60
N TYR A 246 7.01 -21.02 12.46
CA TYR A 246 6.56 -19.64 12.43
C TYR A 246 7.37 -18.79 11.42
N GLY A 247 6.76 -17.72 10.94
CA GLY A 247 7.45 -16.71 10.16
C GLY A 247 7.70 -17.04 8.69
N TYR A 248 7.19 -18.15 8.18
CA TYR A 248 7.30 -18.48 6.77
C TYR A 248 6.26 -17.70 5.94
N PHE A 249 6.64 -17.35 4.73
CA PHE A 249 5.75 -16.73 3.76
C PHE A 249 5.30 -17.72 2.70
N LYS A 250 4.11 -17.50 2.15
CA LYS A 250 3.50 -18.41 1.17
C LYS A 250 4.34 -18.49 -0.10
N LYS A 251 4.49 -19.69 -0.62
CA LYS A 251 5.18 -19.95 -1.89
C LYS A 251 4.42 -19.33 -3.05
N ALA A 252 5.13 -18.98 -4.12
CA ALA A 252 4.53 -18.55 -5.36
C ALA A 252 3.46 -19.55 -5.83
N GLY A 253 2.29 -19.07 -6.25
CA GLY A 253 1.16 -19.91 -6.65
C GLY A 253 0.34 -20.55 -5.52
N LYS A 254 0.68 -20.32 -4.24
CA LYS A 254 -0.09 -20.76 -3.06
C LYS A 254 -0.75 -19.59 -2.30
N ALA A 255 -0.93 -18.45 -2.96
CA ALA A 255 -1.67 -17.32 -2.44
C ALA A 255 -3.14 -17.74 -2.20
N ASP A 256 -3.71 -17.32 -1.07
CA ASP A 256 -5.15 -17.43 -0.83
C ASP A 256 -5.87 -16.14 -1.25
N LYS A 257 -7.19 -16.12 -1.08
CA LYS A 257 -8.02 -14.98 -1.45
C LYS A 257 -7.57 -13.67 -0.79
N ALA A 258 -7.16 -13.70 0.48
CA ALA A 258 -6.70 -12.52 1.21
C ALA A 258 -5.37 -11.98 0.65
N ASP A 259 -4.47 -12.86 0.20
CA ASP A 259 -3.22 -12.44 -0.45
C ASP A 259 -3.47 -11.82 -1.82
N GLU A 260 -4.40 -12.37 -2.59
CA GLU A 260 -4.78 -11.82 -3.89
C GLU A 260 -5.48 -10.46 -3.72
N GLU A 261 -6.37 -10.31 -2.74
CA GLU A 261 -6.98 -9.03 -2.38
C GLU A 261 -5.93 -7.99 -1.96
N ALA A 262 -4.92 -8.40 -1.19
CA ALA A 262 -3.80 -7.53 -0.80
C ALA A 262 -3.00 -7.05 -2.01
N LYS A 263 -2.65 -7.94 -2.93
CA LYS A 263 -1.94 -7.58 -4.18
C LYS A 263 -2.80 -6.68 -5.05
N GLN A 264 -4.07 -7.01 -5.23
CA GLN A 264 -4.99 -6.20 -6.05
C GLN A 264 -5.15 -4.79 -5.48
N SER A 265 -5.23 -4.64 -4.16
CA SER A 265 -5.28 -3.32 -3.50
C SER A 265 -4.07 -2.46 -3.87
N ILE A 266 -2.87 -3.03 -3.88
CA ILE A 266 -1.64 -2.32 -4.28
C ILE A 266 -1.69 -1.94 -5.77
N CYS A 267 -2.15 -2.84 -6.65
CA CYS A 267 -2.33 -2.54 -8.07
C CYS A 267 -3.30 -1.38 -8.28
N ASN A 268 -4.45 -1.41 -7.63
CA ASN A 268 -5.47 -0.35 -7.73
C ASN A 268 -4.92 1.02 -7.30
N ILE A 269 -4.12 1.07 -6.23
CA ILE A 269 -3.47 2.32 -5.77
C ILE A 269 -2.55 2.87 -6.86
N ARG A 270 -1.75 2.03 -7.50
CA ARG A 270 -0.82 2.43 -8.58
C ARG A 270 -1.54 2.88 -9.85
N GLU A 271 -2.56 2.15 -10.25
CA GLU A 271 -3.39 2.50 -11.41
C GLU A 271 -4.09 3.84 -11.20
N ALA A 272 -4.68 4.07 -10.03
CA ALA A 272 -5.29 5.35 -9.69
C ALA A 272 -4.27 6.50 -9.71
N GLN A 273 -3.04 6.28 -9.25
CA GLN A 273 -1.95 7.26 -9.33
C GLN A 273 -1.57 7.57 -10.77
N GLN A 274 -1.40 6.55 -11.62
CA GLN A 274 -1.06 6.74 -13.03
C GLN A 274 -2.15 7.51 -13.77
N GLN A 275 -3.42 7.18 -13.52
CA GLN A 275 -4.55 7.91 -14.10
C GLN A 275 -4.57 9.38 -13.64
N ALA A 276 -4.31 9.66 -12.36
CA ALA A 276 -4.25 11.01 -11.83
C ALA A 276 -3.10 11.82 -12.45
N LEU A 277 -1.91 11.23 -12.59
CA LEU A 277 -0.75 11.86 -13.23
C LEU A 277 -1.03 12.14 -14.72
N ALA A 278 -1.59 11.19 -15.45
CA ALA A 278 -1.96 11.37 -16.85
C ALA A 278 -3.01 12.48 -17.02
N ALA A 279 -4.00 12.56 -16.13
CA ALA A 279 -4.99 13.63 -16.12
C ALA A 279 -4.36 15.01 -15.83
N GLN A 280 -3.41 15.08 -14.89
CA GLN A 280 -2.67 16.31 -14.58
C GLN A 280 -1.81 16.76 -15.76
N GLN A 281 -1.08 15.85 -16.42
CA GLN A 281 -0.27 16.15 -17.60
C GLN A 281 -1.15 16.68 -18.73
N LYS A 282 -2.26 16.00 -19.03
CA LYS A 282 -3.22 16.45 -20.03
C LYS A 282 -3.81 17.82 -19.71
N ALA A 283 -4.13 18.10 -18.45
CA ALA A 283 -4.62 19.38 -18.01
C ALA A 283 -3.55 20.48 -18.16
N ALA A 284 -2.29 20.17 -17.86
CA ALA A 284 -1.17 21.09 -18.03
C ALA A 284 -0.89 21.40 -19.52
N GLU A 285 -0.93 20.38 -20.39
CA GLU A 285 -0.80 20.53 -21.84
C GLU A 285 -1.91 21.43 -22.40
N LEU A 286 -3.17 21.18 -22.01
CA LEU A 286 -4.31 22.02 -22.37
C LEU A 286 -4.14 23.46 -21.88
N ALA A 287 -3.63 23.64 -20.65
CA ALA A 287 -3.42 24.97 -20.10
C ALA A 287 -2.32 25.76 -20.84
N ALA A 288 -1.32 25.08 -21.37
CA ALA A 288 -0.23 25.68 -22.14
C ALA A 288 -0.61 26.04 -23.59
N MET A 289 -1.72 25.47 -24.10
CA MET A 289 -2.19 25.74 -25.46
C MET A 289 -2.79 27.13 -25.58
N PRO A 290 -2.70 27.78 -26.79
CA PRO A 290 -3.47 28.99 -27.12
C PRO A 290 -4.97 28.78 -26.87
N ALA A 291 -5.70 29.83 -26.52
CA ALA A 291 -7.10 29.73 -26.11
C ALA A 291 -8.01 29.02 -27.14
N HIS A 292 -7.82 29.34 -28.44
CA HIS A 292 -8.59 28.73 -29.53
C HIS A 292 -8.26 27.22 -29.69
N GLN A 293 -7.00 26.85 -29.59
CA GLN A 293 -6.59 25.40 -29.66
C GLN A 293 -7.10 24.63 -28.45
N ARG A 294 -7.07 25.22 -27.27
CA ARG A 294 -7.67 24.64 -26.04
C ARG A 294 -9.17 24.45 -26.21
N PHE A 295 -9.86 25.40 -26.81
CA PHE A 295 -11.28 25.29 -27.12
C PHE A 295 -11.55 24.12 -28.08
N ILE A 296 -10.78 24.04 -29.17
CA ILE A 296 -10.90 22.95 -30.17
C ILE A 296 -10.66 21.59 -29.50
N GLN A 297 -9.56 21.42 -28.81
CA GLN A 297 -9.20 20.14 -28.16
C GLN A 297 -10.23 19.70 -27.12
N THR A 298 -10.68 20.65 -26.29
CA THR A 298 -11.70 20.37 -25.26
C THR A 298 -13.00 19.83 -25.86
N TRP A 299 -13.45 20.40 -26.97
CA TRP A 299 -14.67 19.96 -27.63
C TRP A 299 -14.48 18.71 -28.48
N GLN A 300 -13.32 18.52 -29.09
CA GLN A 300 -13.00 17.25 -29.76
C GLN A 300 -13.01 16.08 -28.78
N ASP A 301 -12.41 16.22 -27.59
CA ASP A 301 -12.41 15.21 -26.56
C ASP A 301 -13.83 14.89 -26.03
N LYS A 302 -14.63 15.95 -25.75
CA LYS A 302 -16.02 15.77 -25.32
C LYS A 302 -16.86 15.08 -26.36
N LEU A 303 -16.70 15.42 -27.63
CA LEU A 303 -17.44 14.79 -28.74
C LEU A 303 -16.96 13.36 -29.01
N ALA A 304 -15.66 13.08 -28.89
CA ALA A 304 -15.11 11.74 -29.06
C ALA A 304 -15.62 10.74 -28.02
N ALA A 305 -15.84 11.17 -26.79
CA ALA A 305 -16.40 10.32 -25.73
C ALA A 305 -17.82 9.79 -26.03
N TYR A 306 -18.51 10.37 -27.01
CA TYR A 306 -19.88 9.98 -27.41
C TYR A 306 -19.96 9.15 -28.70
N THR A 307 -18.85 8.81 -29.33
CA THR A 307 -18.86 7.96 -30.54
C THR A 307 -19.06 6.48 -30.23
N ASP A 308 -18.58 6.00 -29.10
CA ASP A 308 -18.52 4.57 -28.73
C ASP A 308 -19.59 4.14 -27.72
N LEU A 309 -20.31 5.08 -27.11
CA LEU A 309 -21.36 4.79 -26.14
C LEU A 309 -22.73 4.69 -26.83
N ILE A 310 -23.54 3.70 -26.44
CA ILE A 310 -24.98 3.65 -26.71
C ILE A 310 -25.62 4.69 -25.78
N VAL A 311 -25.56 5.95 -26.19
CA VAL A 311 -26.07 7.07 -25.39
C VAL A 311 -27.51 7.32 -25.78
N THR A 312 -28.36 7.64 -24.79
CA THR A 312 -29.75 7.93 -25.01
C THR A 312 -29.96 9.18 -25.88
N ASN A 313 -31.07 9.28 -26.61
CA ASN A 313 -31.39 10.46 -27.43
C ASN A 313 -31.38 11.79 -26.67
N ASN A 314 -31.63 11.77 -25.35
CA ASN A 314 -31.62 12.96 -24.51
C ASN A 314 -30.18 13.48 -24.27
N GLU A 315 -29.23 12.58 -24.02
CA GLU A 315 -27.84 12.97 -23.74
C GLU A 315 -27.17 13.57 -24.99
N HIS A 316 -27.40 12.99 -26.16
CA HIS A 316 -26.94 13.59 -27.43
C HIS A 316 -27.51 14.98 -27.66
N THR A 317 -28.77 15.21 -27.29
CA THR A 317 -29.42 16.52 -27.43
C THR A 317 -28.81 17.54 -26.49
N GLU A 318 -28.53 17.18 -25.24
CA GLU A 318 -27.89 18.06 -24.27
C GLU A 318 -26.42 18.37 -24.64
N LEU A 319 -25.69 17.38 -25.12
CA LEU A 319 -24.34 17.59 -25.62
C LEU A 319 -24.31 18.57 -26.79
N TYR A 320 -25.20 18.35 -27.76
CA TYR A 320 -25.33 19.24 -28.93
C TYR A 320 -25.68 20.69 -28.51
N LYS A 321 -26.63 20.88 -27.62
CA LYS A 321 -26.99 22.19 -27.08
C LYS A 321 -25.79 22.89 -26.44
N LYS A 322 -25.05 22.20 -25.59
CA LYS A 322 -23.86 22.74 -24.92
C LYS A 322 -22.76 23.09 -25.90
N TRP A 323 -22.51 22.23 -26.87
CA TRP A 323 -21.51 22.48 -27.91
C TRP A 323 -21.89 23.64 -28.80
N ARG A 324 -23.15 23.71 -29.23
CA ARG A 324 -23.72 24.79 -30.00
C ARG A 324 -23.55 26.13 -29.27
N ALA A 325 -23.99 26.22 -28.02
CA ALA A 325 -23.86 27.42 -27.20
C ALA A 325 -22.40 27.88 -27.06
N ALA A 326 -21.48 26.93 -26.89
CA ALA A 326 -20.05 27.22 -26.80
C ALA A 326 -19.49 27.80 -28.13
N LEU A 327 -19.91 27.29 -29.29
CA LEU A 327 -19.53 27.82 -30.59
C LEU A 327 -20.11 29.23 -30.82
N GLU A 328 -21.37 29.47 -30.40
CA GLU A 328 -22.00 30.81 -30.44
C GLU A 328 -21.23 31.82 -29.58
N THR A 329 -20.89 31.43 -28.35
CA THR A 329 -20.05 32.21 -27.44
C THR A 329 -18.68 32.50 -28.04
N ALA A 330 -18.04 31.49 -28.65
CA ALA A 330 -16.71 31.67 -29.29
C ALA A 330 -16.80 32.66 -30.49
N ALA A 331 -17.90 32.66 -31.25
CA ALA A 331 -18.09 33.58 -32.35
C ALA A 331 -18.17 35.07 -31.89
N GLU A 332 -18.79 35.27 -30.72
CA GLU A 332 -18.99 36.60 -30.15
C GLU A 332 -17.85 37.05 -29.24
N SER A 333 -16.99 36.10 -28.78
CA SER A 333 -15.89 36.41 -27.84
C SER A 333 -14.85 37.35 -28.46
N PRO A 334 -14.41 38.38 -27.72
CA PRO A 334 -13.27 39.18 -28.07
C PRO A 334 -11.92 38.47 -27.84
N ASP A 335 -11.92 37.34 -27.13
CA ASP A 335 -10.70 36.61 -26.80
C ASP A 335 -10.08 35.87 -28.02
N PHE A 336 -10.86 35.74 -29.11
CA PHE A 336 -10.40 35.13 -30.36
C PHE A 336 -10.36 36.14 -31.49
N ASN A 337 -9.21 36.25 -32.15
CA ASN A 337 -9.08 37.04 -33.37
C ASN A 337 -9.72 36.32 -34.57
N ALA A 338 -9.82 37.00 -35.73
CA ALA A 338 -10.48 36.48 -36.93
C ALA A 338 -9.84 35.16 -37.45
N ALA A 339 -8.51 35.06 -37.39
CA ALA A 339 -7.78 33.88 -37.85
C ALA A 339 -8.07 32.68 -36.92
N GLU A 340 -8.07 32.87 -35.60
CA GLU A 340 -8.39 31.86 -34.61
C GLU A 340 -9.84 31.35 -34.69
N LYS A 341 -10.79 32.30 -34.95
CA LYS A 341 -12.20 31.94 -35.21
C LYS A 341 -12.36 31.13 -36.50
N ALA A 342 -11.60 31.45 -37.54
CA ALA A 342 -11.60 30.70 -38.80
C ALA A 342 -11.03 29.27 -38.60
N GLU A 343 -9.99 29.15 -37.76
CA GLU A 343 -9.43 27.82 -37.41
C GLU A 343 -10.43 26.97 -36.65
N ILE A 344 -11.13 27.51 -35.64
CA ILE A 344 -12.22 26.82 -34.93
C ILE A 344 -13.31 26.36 -35.94
N ALA A 345 -13.70 27.24 -36.85
CA ALA A 345 -14.71 26.94 -37.85
C ALA A 345 -14.28 25.87 -38.85
N ALA A 346 -12.99 25.82 -39.23
CA ALA A 346 -12.44 24.80 -40.09
C ALA A 346 -12.40 23.41 -39.42
N GLU A 347 -12.00 23.38 -38.13
CA GLU A 347 -11.88 22.11 -37.41
C GLU A 347 -13.24 21.44 -37.16
N PHE A 348 -14.28 22.25 -36.90
CA PHE A 348 -15.65 21.76 -36.72
C PHE A 348 -16.51 21.83 -37.99
N ALA A 349 -15.91 21.84 -39.18
CA ALA A 349 -16.63 21.92 -40.44
C ALA A 349 -17.74 20.89 -40.55
N VAL A 350 -18.97 21.33 -40.97
CA VAL A 350 -20.19 20.52 -40.98
C VAL A 350 -20.00 19.17 -41.66
N LYS A 351 -19.36 19.16 -42.82
CA LYS A 351 -19.11 17.93 -43.60
C LYS A 351 -18.25 16.93 -42.82
N LYS A 352 -17.20 17.39 -42.13
CA LYS A 352 -16.31 16.59 -41.30
C LYS A 352 -17.07 16.05 -40.07
N MET A 353 -17.88 16.88 -39.43
CA MET A 353 -18.61 16.50 -38.24
C MET A 353 -19.79 15.55 -38.55
N MET A 354 -20.54 15.77 -39.61
CA MET A 354 -21.63 14.86 -40.03
C MET A 354 -21.12 13.48 -40.46
N SER A 355 -19.96 13.38 -41.07
CA SER A 355 -19.37 12.08 -41.42
C SER A 355 -18.92 11.28 -40.19
N LYS A 356 -18.52 11.97 -39.13
CA LYS A 356 -18.04 11.35 -37.88
C LYS A 356 -19.15 11.02 -36.88
N TYR A 357 -20.20 11.83 -36.86
CA TYR A 357 -21.28 11.75 -35.85
C TYR A 357 -22.66 11.52 -36.50
N THR A 358 -22.76 10.55 -37.43
CA THR A 358 -23.95 10.27 -38.24
C THR A 358 -25.21 9.92 -37.45
N LYS A 359 -25.06 9.35 -36.23
CA LYS A 359 -26.20 8.90 -35.41
C LYS A 359 -27.02 10.02 -34.80
N TRP A 360 -26.39 11.16 -34.48
CA TRP A 360 -27.05 12.24 -33.72
C TRP A 360 -26.92 13.63 -34.34
N LEU A 361 -26.01 13.84 -35.28
CA LEU A 361 -25.90 15.08 -36.03
C LEU A 361 -26.77 15.01 -37.27
N THR A 362 -28.06 15.30 -37.11
CA THR A 362 -29.07 15.26 -38.18
C THR A 362 -28.90 16.44 -39.15
N ASP A 363 -29.54 16.38 -40.35
CA ASP A 363 -29.54 17.47 -41.34
C ASP A 363 -30.01 18.80 -40.76
N LYS A 364 -30.99 18.80 -39.85
CA LYS A 364 -31.45 20.02 -39.14
C LYS A 364 -30.34 20.62 -38.30
N ARG A 365 -29.69 19.80 -37.47
CA ARG A 365 -28.55 20.25 -36.63
C ARG A 365 -27.35 20.68 -37.49
N GLY A 366 -27.11 20.01 -38.59
CA GLY A 366 -26.08 20.38 -39.59
C GLY A 366 -26.32 21.74 -40.20
N LYS A 367 -27.57 22.11 -40.54
CA LYS A 367 -27.94 23.46 -41.00
C LYS A 367 -27.72 24.53 -39.95
N GLU A 368 -28.12 24.28 -38.68
CA GLU A 368 -27.89 25.18 -37.56
C GLU A 368 -26.39 25.40 -37.34
N LEU A 369 -25.60 24.34 -37.35
CA LEU A 369 -24.14 24.39 -37.20
C LEU A 369 -23.49 25.21 -38.32
N LYS A 370 -23.95 25.06 -39.58
CA LYS A 370 -23.44 25.81 -40.71
C LYS A 370 -23.57 27.34 -40.53
N LEU A 371 -24.69 27.82 -39.97
CA LEU A 371 -24.91 29.25 -39.69
C LEU A 371 -23.96 29.76 -38.61
N ILE A 372 -23.70 28.97 -37.60
CA ILE A 372 -22.77 29.43 -36.51
C ILE A 372 -21.33 29.46 -37.02
N LEU A 373 -20.93 28.44 -37.83
CA LEU A 373 -19.60 28.41 -38.41
C LEU A 373 -19.36 29.52 -39.47
N ALA A 374 -20.42 29.98 -40.17
CA ALA A 374 -20.36 31.16 -41.02
C ALA A 374 -20.08 32.42 -40.21
N LYS A 375 -20.78 32.62 -39.08
CA LYS A 375 -20.50 33.72 -38.12
C LYS A 375 -19.06 33.68 -37.60
N LEU A 376 -18.51 32.53 -37.28
CA LEU A 376 -17.11 32.36 -36.87
C LEU A 376 -16.13 32.77 -37.96
N ARG A 377 -16.47 32.65 -39.25
CA ARG A 377 -15.67 33.07 -40.40
C ARG A 377 -15.83 34.54 -40.74
N GLY A 378 -16.79 35.24 -40.13
CA GLY A 378 -17.14 36.62 -40.50
C GLY A 378 -17.99 36.72 -41.75
N GLU A 379 -18.69 35.62 -42.14
CA GLU A 379 -19.58 35.53 -43.31
C GLU A 379 -21.04 35.88 -42.92
#